data_13114f64fdd6df5c03520bcb2a3f459a
#
_entry.id   13114f64fdd6df5c03520bcb2a3f459a
#
_cell.length_a   1.000
_cell.length_b   1.000
_cell.length_c   1.000
_cell.angle_alpha   90.00
_cell.angle_beta   90.00
_cell.angle_gamma   90.00
#
_symmetry.space_group_name_H-M   'P 1'
#
loop_
_entity.id
_entity.type
_entity.pdbx_description
1 polymer ?
#
loop_
_entity_poly.entity_id
_entity_poly.type
_entity_poly.pdbx_seq_one_letter_code
_entity_poly.pdbx_strand_id
1 'polypeptide(L)'
;MAHLVEVAFRGNRKEFFLWDYPDPPPVRSAIIVDADRGEDLGVVHSLGELAQKRNGGCPHGCGTSAPTRKALRLANARDKATAAELAKHNEEARRKAMERVRANGLAMKLTDAEWQWDRKKLTFYFTAEKRVDFRNLVRDLASLFHTRIELKQIGVRDEAKRLDGIGRCGRQYCSASWLPELRPVNLGVAKDQRLSLNPAQISGACGRLMCCLRYEHEFYVQSRKRFPKEGKVVTTARGEEKILAIDIFRERVTLRNIEGETRVVALLDFNKEVSDLANGIVPSAESGLEEDFLEPSFEVSPELLYTTEHEIPPPREHVVLEAQPETIAADAGDTTRAGDRDDSGVRRRRGRRGGRRGRGSEPGEH
;
A
#
# COMPACT_ATOMS: atom_id res chain seq x y z
N MET A 1 9.99 35.50 -5.46
CA MET A 1 10.54 34.23 -4.91
C MET A 1 9.78 33.09 -5.54
N ALA A 2 10.45 32.02 -5.94
CA ALA A 2 9.74 30.86 -6.49
C ALA A 2 9.02 30.11 -5.36
N HIS A 3 7.75 29.80 -5.55
CA HIS A 3 6.95 29.05 -4.59
C HIS A 3 7.03 27.56 -4.91
N LEU A 4 7.27 26.73 -3.90
CA LEU A 4 7.19 25.28 -4.04
C LEU A 4 5.74 24.83 -4.03
N VAL A 5 5.33 24.05 -5.05
CA VAL A 5 3.96 23.59 -5.25
C VAL A 5 3.96 22.07 -5.41
N GLU A 6 3.17 21.38 -4.60
CA GLU A 6 2.87 19.96 -4.79
C GLU A 6 1.65 19.83 -5.69
N VAL A 7 1.79 19.11 -6.78
CA VAL A 7 0.75 18.92 -7.81
C VAL A 7 0.34 17.47 -7.85
N ALA A 8 -0.97 17.23 -7.78
CA ALA A 8 -1.57 15.93 -7.92
C ALA A 8 -2.06 15.70 -9.36
N PHE A 9 -1.71 14.54 -9.90
CA PHE A 9 -2.10 14.06 -11.23
C PHE A 9 -3.02 12.84 -11.13
N ARG A 10 -3.47 12.38 -12.28
CA ARG A 10 -4.21 11.12 -12.39
C ARG A 10 -3.46 9.95 -11.74
N GLY A 11 -4.20 9.01 -11.16
CA GLY A 11 -3.65 7.84 -10.47
C GLY A 11 -2.90 8.16 -9.19
N ASN A 12 -3.28 9.25 -8.50
CA ASN A 12 -2.69 9.69 -7.23
C ASN A 12 -1.16 9.91 -7.27
N ARG A 13 -0.63 10.20 -8.48
CA ARG A 13 0.75 10.63 -8.66
C ARG A 13 0.89 12.07 -8.15
N LYS A 14 1.86 12.33 -7.31
CA LYS A 14 2.16 13.66 -6.77
C LYS A 14 3.62 14.00 -7.07
N GLU A 15 3.85 15.21 -7.56
CA GLU A 15 5.18 15.72 -7.88
C GLU A 15 5.30 17.18 -7.45
N PHE A 16 6.55 17.62 -7.28
CA PHE A 16 6.85 18.98 -6.83
C PHE A 16 7.37 19.82 -7.98
N PHE A 17 6.87 21.07 -8.06
CA PHE A 17 7.21 22.04 -9.11
C PHE A 17 7.52 23.40 -8.52
N LEU A 18 8.25 24.21 -9.26
CA LEU A 18 8.53 25.60 -8.92
C LEU A 18 7.54 26.50 -9.64
N TRP A 19 6.88 27.35 -8.89
CA TRP A 19 5.98 28.38 -9.39
C TRP A 19 6.68 29.72 -9.33
N ASP A 20 7.01 30.31 -10.49
CA ASP A 20 7.85 31.51 -10.61
C ASP A 20 7.05 32.82 -10.53
N TYR A 21 5.75 32.79 -10.37
CA TYR A 21 4.92 33.98 -10.27
C TYR A 21 4.88 34.53 -8.83
N PRO A 22 4.67 35.86 -8.66
CA PRO A 22 4.67 36.50 -7.34
C PRO A 22 3.57 35.96 -6.43
N ASP A 23 2.36 35.73 -6.99
CA ASP A 23 1.23 35.22 -6.24
C ASP A 23 1.18 33.69 -6.30
N PRO A 24 1.10 32.99 -5.16
CA PRO A 24 0.97 31.54 -5.14
C PRO A 24 -0.37 31.09 -5.73
N PRO A 25 -0.41 29.96 -6.48
CA PRO A 25 -1.66 29.48 -7.06
C PRO A 25 -2.62 29.00 -5.96
N PRO A 26 -3.95 29.20 -6.08
CA PRO A 26 -4.89 28.69 -5.10
C PRO A 26 -4.82 27.16 -4.95
N VAL A 27 -4.96 26.65 -3.73
CA VAL A 27 -5.06 25.20 -3.48
C VAL A 27 -6.30 24.66 -4.20
N ARG A 28 -6.18 23.46 -4.78
CA ARG A 28 -7.19 22.80 -5.63
C ARG A 28 -7.41 23.49 -6.99
N SER A 29 -6.65 24.50 -7.35
CA SER A 29 -6.67 25.04 -8.72
C SER A 29 -5.98 24.08 -9.69
N ALA A 30 -6.48 24.06 -10.94
CA ALA A 30 -5.83 23.32 -12.02
C ALA A 30 -4.69 24.17 -12.61
N ILE A 31 -3.52 23.55 -12.80
CA ILE A 31 -2.33 24.18 -13.36
C ILE A 31 -1.72 23.32 -14.47
N ILE A 32 -1.08 23.97 -15.43
CA ILE A 32 -0.25 23.32 -16.45
C ILE A 32 1.19 23.35 -15.96
N VAL A 33 1.83 22.19 -16.00
CA VAL A 33 3.21 21.99 -15.56
C VAL A 33 4.06 21.36 -16.66
N ASP A 34 5.36 21.59 -16.60
CA ASP A 34 6.35 20.91 -17.43
C ASP A 34 6.77 19.60 -16.72
N ALA A 35 6.15 18.51 -17.14
CA ALA A 35 6.42 17.16 -16.61
C ALA A 35 7.40 16.40 -17.51
N ASP A 36 7.88 15.21 -17.06
CA ASP A 36 8.76 14.31 -17.85
C ASP A 36 8.24 14.00 -19.27
N ARG A 37 6.95 14.13 -19.47
CA ARG A 37 6.26 13.76 -20.70
C ARG A 37 5.84 14.98 -21.52
N GLY A 38 6.38 16.16 -21.24
CA GLY A 38 5.93 17.44 -21.76
C GLY A 38 4.89 18.10 -20.86
N GLU A 39 4.11 19.03 -21.40
CA GLU A 39 3.06 19.68 -20.63
C GLU A 39 2.05 18.66 -20.11
N ASP A 40 1.62 18.83 -18.87
CA ASP A 40 0.59 18.00 -18.25
C ASP A 40 -0.30 18.88 -17.35
N LEU A 41 -1.58 18.50 -17.21
CA LEU A 41 -2.49 19.18 -16.32
C LEU A 41 -2.56 18.46 -14.98
N GLY A 42 -2.31 19.21 -13.91
CA GLY A 42 -2.45 18.73 -12.54
C GLY A 42 -3.28 19.66 -11.68
N VAL A 43 -3.54 19.27 -10.46
CA VAL A 43 -4.27 20.03 -9.45
C VAL A 43 -3.35 20.34 -8.28
N VAL A 44 -3.31 21.59 -7.86
CA VAL A 44 -2.52 22.03 -6.69
C VAL A 44 -3.01 21.31 -5.44
N HIS A 45 -2.13 20.55 -4.82
CA HIS A 45 -2.44 19.75 -3.62
C HIS A 45 -2.00 20.46 -2.34
N SER A 46 -0.76 20.97 -2.31
CA SER A 46 -0.25 21.74 -1.18
C SER A 46 0.76 22.80 -1.62
N LEU A 47 0.98 23.81 -0.77
CA LEU A 47 1.81 24.97 -1.02
C LEU A 47 2.70 25.29 0.19
N GLY A 48 3.76 26.07 -0.02
CA GLY A 48 4.58 26.69 1.02
C GLY A 48 5.21 25.67 1.98
N GLU A 49 5.11 25.90 3.28
CA GLU A 49 5.71 25.06 4.31
C GLU A 49 5.24 23.58 4.26
N LEU A 50 3.96 23.35 3.95
CA LEU A 50 3.43 21.99 3.83
C LEU A 50 4.06 21.26 2.64
N ALA A 51 4.23 21.94 1.51
CA ALA A 51 4.89 21.38 0.35
C ALA A 51 6.39 21.14 0.64
N GLN A 52 7.06 22.06 1.35
CA GLN A 52 8.46 21.90 1.78
C GLN A 52 8.64 20.71 2.71
N LYS A 53 7.79 20.56 3.75
CA LYS A 53 7.82 19.42 4.67
C LYS A 53 7.64 18.09 3.93
N ARG A 54 6.78 18.05 2.93
CA ARG A 54 6.55 16.86 2.12
C ARG A 54 7.67 16.58 1.12
N ASN A 55 8.25 17.64 0.52
CA ASN A 55 9.41 17.51 -0.38
C ASN A 55 10.68 17.13 0.38
N GLY A 56 10.83 17.56 1.64
CA GLY A 56 11.94 17.15 2.52
C GLY A 56 11.97 15.67 2.88
N GLY A 57 10.98 14.92 2.43
CA GLY A 57 10.87 13.49 2.65
C GLY A 57 10.20 13.14 3.97
N CYS A 58 9.69 11.92 4.05
CA CYS A 58 9.30 11.34 5.33
C CYS A 58 10.57 11.06 6.16
N PRO A 59 10.46 10.94 7.51
CA PRO A 59 11.57 10.63 8.41
C PRO A 59 12.38 9.38 8.01
N HIS A 60 11.82 8.56 7.11
CA HIS A 60 12.38 7.31 6.61
C HIS A 60 13.24 7.43 5.36
N GLY A 61 13.67 8.63 4.98
CA GLY A 61 14.62 8.86 3.88
C GLY A 61 14.03 8.70 2.49
N CYS A 62 12.73 8.98 2.31
CA CYS A 62 12.08 9.12 1.00
C CYS A 62 12.26 10.56 0.47
N GLY A 63 13.42 11.15 0.65
CA GLY A 63 13.72 12.50 0.16
C GLY A 63 13.70 12.53 -1.36
N THR A 64 12.85 13.38 -1.93
CA THR A 64 12.93 13.75 -3.34
C THR A 64 14.03 14.82 -3.49
N SER A 65 14.81 14.73 -4.57
CA SER A 65 15.73 15.78 -4.96
C SER A 65 15.00 17.12 -5.11
N ALA A 66 15.73 18.23 -4.97
CA ALA A 66 15.15 19.56 -5.17
C ALA A 66 14.40 19.61 -6.52
N PRO A 67 13.18 20.14 -6.58
CA PRO A 67 12.41 20.20 -7.81
C PRO A 67 13.11 21.14 -8.80
N THR A 68 13.34 20.63 -10.00
CA THR A 68 13.96 21.38 -11.10
C THR A 68 12.93 21.84 -12.13
N ARG A 69 11.71 21.29 -12.06
CA ARG A 69 10.66 21.53 -13.04
C ARG A 69 9.75 22.66 -12.63
N LYS A 70 9.16 23.31 -13.62
CA LYS A 70 8.35 24.52 -13.44
C LYS A 70 6.86 24.23 -13.64
N ALA A 71 6.07 24.89 -12.84
CA ALA A 71 4.65 25.07 -13.10
C ALA A 71 4.48 26.29 -14.00
N LEU A 72 3.89 26.11 -15.19
CA LEU A 72 3.90 27.09 -16.25
C LEU A 72 2.83 28.18 -16.07
N ARG A 73 1.58 27.78 -15.83
CA ARG A 73 0.44 28.69 -15.71
C ARG A 73 -0.79 28.03 -15.09
N LEU A 74 -1.73 28.82 -14.66
CA LEU A 74 -3.07 28.35 -14.30
C LEU A 74 -3.79 27.81 -15.54
N ALA A 75 -4.52 26.70 -15.36
CA ALA A 75 -5.32 26.13 -16.43
C ALA A 75 -6.58 26.94 -16.71
N ASN A 76 -6.83 27.25 -17.97
CA ASN A 76 -8.02 27.94 -18.44
C ASN A 76 -9.20 26.95 -18.66
N ALA A 77 -10.38 27.47 -19.06
CA ALA A 77 -11.55 26.63 -19.32
C ALA A 77 -11.32 25.63 -20.45
N ARG A 78 -10.55 26.00 -21.48
CA ARG A 78 -10.21 25.12 -22.60
C ARG A 78 -9.31 23.96 -22.17
N ASP A 79 -8.32 24.23 -21.32
CA ASP A 79 -7.44 23.18 -20.78
C ASP A 79 -8.24 22.17 -19.97
N LYS A 80 -9.18 22.63 -19.14
CA LYS A 80 -10.06 21.75 -18.36
C LYS A 80 -10.97 20.90 -19.25
N ALA A 81 -11.50 21.48 -20.34
CA ALA A 81 -12.29 20.73 -21.31
C ALA A 81 -11.44 19.65 -22.00
N THR A 82 -10.22 19.99 -22.46
CA THR A 82 -9.29 19.03 -23.04
C THR A 82 -8.94 17.89 -22.07
N ALA A 83 -8.72 18.21 -20.78
CA ALA A 83 -8.47 17.19 -19.76
C ALA A 83 -9.68 16.24 -19.57
N ALA A 84 -10.90 16.77 -19.59
CA ALA A 84 -12.12 15.99 -19.50
C ALA A 84 -12.31 15.05 -20.72
N GLU A 85 -11.99 15.52 -21.92
CA GLU A 85 -11.97 14.69 -23.13
C GLU A 85 -10.91 13.59 -23.07
N LEU A 86 -9.68 13.94 -22.64
CA LEU A 86 -8.60 12.96 -22.45
C LEU A 86 -9.00 11.90 -21.43
N ALA A 87 -9.70 12.26 -20.36
CA ALA A 87 -10.17 11.28 -19.38
C ALA A 87 -11.14 10.25 -19.99
N LYS A 88 -12.04 10.69 -20.89
CA LYS A 88 -12.92 9.77 -21.63
C LYS A 88 -12.13 8.88 -22.59
N HIS A 89 -11.20 9.45 -23.35
CA HIS A 89 -10.34 8.69 -24.25
C HIS A 89 -9.44 7.67 -23.53
N ASN A 90 -8.97 8.00 -22.31
CA ASN A 90 -8.21 7.09 -21.49
C ASN A 90 -9.02 5.84 -21.11
N GLU A 91 -10.28 6.04 -20.70
CA GLU A 91 -11.15 4.92 -20.31
C GLU A 91 -11.55 4.07 -21.53
N GLU A 92 -11.83 4.68 -22.68
CA GLU A 92 -12.07 3.95 -23.93
C GLU A 92 -10.85 3.14 -24.35
N ALA A 93 -9.65 3.76 -24.28
CA ALA A 93 -8.40 3.10 -24.62
C ALA A 93 -8.14 1.90 -23.68
N ARG A 94 -8.38 2.07 -22.38
CA ARG A 94 -8.26 1.00 -21.38
C ARG A 94 -9.19 -0.17 -21.72
N ARG A 95 -10.46 0.10 -22.03
CA ARG A 95 -11.45 -0.92 -22.36
C ARG A 95 -11.06 -1.70 -23.64
N LYS A 96 -10.73 -0.99 -24.72
CA LYS A 96 -10.31 -1.61 -25.99
C LYS A 96 -9.03 -2.44 -25.82
N ALA A 97 -8.07 -1.93 -25.06
CA ALA A 97 -6.84 -2.66 -24.80
C ALA A 97 -7.09 -3.92 -23.94
N MET A 98 -8.03 -3.88 -22.99
CA MET A 98 -8.39 -5.03 -22.18
C MET A 98 -9.01 -6.16 -23.01
N GLU A 99 -9.81 -5.82 -24.01
CA GLU A 99 -10.35 -6.78 -24.98
C GLU A 99 -9.22 -7.47 -25.78
N ARG A 100 -8.21 -6.69 -26.22
CA ARG A 100 -7.04 -7.23 -26.93
C ARG A 100 -6.15 -8.10 -26.04
N VAL A 101 -5.96 -7.73 -24.78
CA VAL A 101 -5.23 -8.56 -23.79
C VAL A 101 -5.92 -9.93 -23.63
N ARG A 102 -7.25 -9.94 -23.53
CA ARG A 102 -8.03 -11.19 -23.45
C ARG A 102 -7.95 -12.01 -24.74
N ALA A 103 -8.08 -11.36 -25.90
CA ALA A 103 -7.97 -12.03 -27.21
C ALA A 103 -6.60 -12.68 -27.44
N ASN A 104 -5.52 -12.05 -26.95
CA ASN A 104 -4.17 -12.59 -27.00
C ASN A 104 -3.86 -13.60 -25.88
N GLY A 105 -4.79 -13.92 -24.98
CA GLY A 105 -4.61 -14.88 -23.89
C GLY A 105 -3.49 -14.52 -22.90
N LEU A 106 -3.19 -13.24 -22.70
CA LEU A 106 -2.08 -12.80 -21.87
C LEU A 106 -2.43 -12.80 -20.39
N ALA A 107 -1.58 -13.42 -19.56
CA ALA A 107 -1.73 -13.46 -18.11
C ALA A 107 -1.25 -12.14 -17.47
N MET A 108 -1.95 -11.05 -17.76
CA MET A 108 -1.69 -9.71 -17.22
C MET A 108 -3.00 -8.98 -16.92
N LYS A 109 -2.96 -8.09 -15.92
CA LYS A 109 -4.09 -7.23 -15.57
C LYS A 109 -3.77 -5.80 -15.98
N LEU A 110 -4.55 -5.24 -16.90
CA LEU A 110 -4.44 -3.85 -17.30
C LEU A 110 -5.16 -2.97 -16.28
N THR A 111 -4.42 -2.11 -15.60
CA THR A 111 -4.93 -1.25 -14.55
C THR A 111 -5.46 0.07 -15.08
N ASP A 112 -4.66 0.77 -15.90
CA ASP A 112 -4.99 2.11 -16.38
C ASP A 112 -4.37 2.37 -17.77
N ALA A 113 -4.91 3.37 -18.48
CA ALA A 113 -4.38 3.90 -19.71
C ALA A 113 -4.31 5.42 -19.63
N GLU A 114 -3.23 6.00 -20.13
CA GLU A 114 -2.97 7.43 -19.99
C GLU A 114 -2.42 7.98 -21.32
N TRP A 115 -3.23 8.80 -21.99
CA TRP A 115 -2.78 9.61 -23.12
C TRP A 115 -1.90 10.75 -22.62
N GLN A 116 -0.82 11.00 -23.32
CA GLN A 116 -0.04 12.21 -23.14
C GLN A 116 -0.87 13.43 -23.58
N TRP A 117 -0.60 14.60 -23.00
CA TRP A 117 -1.33 15.81 -23.26
C TRP A 117 -1.38 16.18 -24.77
N ASP A 118 -0.27 15.98 -25.47
CA ASP A 118 -0.12 16.20 -26.92
C ASP A 118 -0.65 15.05 -27.80
N ARG A 119 -1.21 14.00 -27.20
CA ARG A 119 -1.74 12.77 -27.86
C ARG A 119 -0.73 11.99 -28.70
N LYS A 120 0.57 12.25 -28.60
CA LYS A 120 1.61 11.52 -29.37
C LYS A 120 1.95 10.16 -28.78
N LYS A 121 1.60 9.93 -27.52
CA LYS A 121 1.96 8.72 -26.79
C LYS A 121 0.81 8.25 -25.93
N LEU A 122 0.60 6.94 -25.91
CA LEU A 122 -0.36 6.27 -25.04
C LEU A 122 0.37 5.27 -24.17
N THR A 123 0.30 5.46 -22.84
CA THR A 123 0.94 4.58 -21.86
C THR A 123 -0.12 3.71 -21.19
N PHE A 124 0.09 2.40 -21.22
CA PHE A 124 -0.72 1.43 -20.48
C PHE A 124 0.02 0.94 -19.25
N TYR A 125 -0.64 0.96 -18.11
CA TYR A 125 -0.12 0.46 -16.84
C TYR A 125 -0.71 -0.91 -16.55
N PHE A 126 0.14 -1.89 -16.27
CA PHE A 126 -0.30 -3.24 -16.04
C PHE A 126 0.45 -3.90 -14.88
N THR A 127 -0.18 -4.92 -14.27
CA THR A 127 0.43 -5.82 -13.31
C THR A 127 0.47 -7.23 -13.90
N ALA A 128 1.57 -7.96 -13.63
CA ALA A 128 1.72 -9.35 -13.99
C ALA A 128 2.63 -10.05 -12.98
N GLU A 129 2.32 -11.30 -12.65
CA GLU A 129 3.14 -12.13 -11.74
C GLU A 129 4.39 -12.66 -12.42
N LYS A 130 4.27 -12.98 -13.72
CA LYS A 130 5.36 -13.54 -14.54
C LYS A 130 5.68 -12.59 -15.69
N ARG A 131 6.82 -12.81 -16.31
CA ARG A 131 7.20 -12.08 -17.51
C ARG A 131 6.22 -12.42 -18.66
N VAL A 132 5.63 -11.40 -19.26
CA VAL A 132 4.66 -11.53 -20.36
C VAL A 132 5.32 -11.12 -21.67
N ASP A 133 5.09 -11.88 -22.74
CA ASP A 133 5.46 -11.47 -24.10
C ASP A 133 4.30 -10.70 -24.73
N PHE A 134 4.48 -9.41 -24.84
CA PHE A 134 3.47 -8.48 -25.36
C PHE A 134 3.77 -7.95 -26.77
N ARG A 135 4.67 -8.58 -27.55
CA ARG A 135 5.06 -8.11 -28.89
C ARG A 135 3.87 -8.01 -29.85
N ASN A 136 3.00 -9.01 -29.85
CA ASN A 136 1.79 -9.02 -30.66
C ASN A 136 0.80 -7.97 -30.16
N LEU A 137 0.58 -7.90 -28.84
CA LEU A 137 -0.30 -6.90 -28.24
C LEU A 137 0.11 -5.46 -28.62
N VAL A 138 1.42 -5.15 -28.57
CA VAL A 138 1.92 -3.80 -28.94
C VAL A 138 1.62 -3.48 -30.41
N ARG A 139 1.79 -4.44 -31.34
CA ARG A 139 1.46 -4.24 -32.74
C ARG A 139 -0.04 -4.00 -32.91
N ASP A 140 -0.88 -4.81 -32.30
CA ASP A 140 -2.34 -4.67 -32.36
C ASP A 140 -2.79 -3.32 -31.80
N LEU A 141 -2.25 -2.90 -30.65
CA LEU A 141 -2.58 -1.60 -30.06
C LEU A 141 -2.05 -0.43 -30.88
N ALA A 142 -0.85 -0.54 -31.47
CA ALA A 142 -0.30 0.48 -32.36
C ALA A 142 -1.15 0.66 -33.62
N SER A 143 -1.63 -0.44 -34.24
CA SER A 143 -2.53 -0.39 -35.38
C SER A 143 -3.91 0.15 -35.03
N LEU A 144 -4.40 -0.10 -33.80
CA LEU A 144 -5.72 0.36 -33.33
C LEU A 144 -5.75 1.85 -33.02
N PHE A 145 -4.68 2.36 -32.36
CA PHE A 145 -4.63 3.74 -31.86
C PHE A 145 -3.80 4.68 -32.73
N HIS A 146 -3.09 4.16 -33.75
CA HIS A 146 -2.22 4.92 -34.65
C HIS A 146 -1.23 5.87 -33.93
N THR A 147 -0.72 5.43 -32.75
CA THR A 147 0.16 6.21 -31.91
C THR A 147 1.24 5.33 -31.27
N ARG A 148 2.25 5.98 -30.68
CA ARG A 148 3.29 5.28 -29.95
C ARG A 148 2.73 4.67 -28.67
N ILE A 149 2.80 3.36 -28.56
CA ILE A 149 2.35 2.61 -27.37
C ILE A 149 3.52 2.36 -26.43
N GLU A 150 3.30 2.63 -25.14
CA GLU A 150 4.21 2.25 -24.06
C GLU A 150 3.48 1.36 -23.08
N LEU A 151 4.06 0.21 -22.76
CA LEU A 151 3.58 -0.70 -21.71
C LEU A 151 4.48 -0.56 -20.48
N LYS A 152 3.91 -0.11 -19.36
CA LYS A 152 4.63 0.07 -18.10
C LYS A 152 4.11 -0.91 -17.06
N GLN A 153 4.97 -1.84 -16.66
CA GLN A 153 4.65 -2.73 -15.54
C GLN A 153 4.73 -1.94 -14.23
N ILE A 154 3.71 -2.07 -13.41
CA ILE A 154 3.64 -1.48 -12.07
C ILE A 154 3.52 -2.55 -11.00
N GLY A 155 3.94 -2.22 -9.77
CA GLY A 155 3.76 -3.10 -8.64
C GLY A 155 2.31 -3.14 -8.15
N VAL A 156 1.92 -4.20 -7.45
CA VAL A 156 0.55 -4.33 -6.90
C VAL A 156 0.19 -3.21 -5.90
N ARG A 157 1.17 -2.61 -5.24
CA ARG A 157 0.94 -1.45 -4.36
C ARG A 157 0.71 -0.17 -5.16
N ASP A 158 1.42 0.01 -6.28
CA ASP A 158 1.21 1.13 -7.20
C ASP A 158 -0.12 1.00 -7.94
N GLU A 159 -0.54 -0.23 -8.23
CA GLU A 159 -1.89 -0.51 -8.73
C GLU A 159 -2.94 -0.04 -7.71
N ALA A 160 -2.82 -0.46 -6.45
CA ALA A 160 -3.72 -0.02 -5.38
C ALA A 160 -3.73 1.51 -5.21
N LYS A 161 -2.55 2.17 -5.32
CA LYS A 161 -2.43 3.63 -5.31
C LYS A 161 -3.23 4.28 -6.44
N ARG A 162 -3.16 3.73 -7.66
CA ARG A 162 -3.87 4.26 -8.83
C ARG A 162 -5.38 4.07 -8.77
N LEU A 163 -5.82 2.90 -8.31
CA LEU A 163 -7.24 2.58 -8.16
C LEU A 163 -7.89 3.35 -7.03
N ASP A 164 -7.09 3.74 -6.04
CA ASP A 164 -7.52 4.32 -4.78
C ASP A 164 -8.47 3.40 -3.99
N GLY A 165 -8.83 3.80 -2.78
CA GLY A 165 -9.75 3.06 -1.94
C GLY A 165 -9.53 3.30 -0.46
N ILE A 166 -10.34 2.62 0.34
CA ILE A 166 -10.34 2.70 1.80
C ILE A 166 -9.65 1.47 2.37
N GLY A 167 -8.67 1.69 3.25
CA GLY A 167 -8.00 0.63 3.98
C GLY A 167 -8.89 0.06 5.08
N ARG A 168 -8.47 -1.06 5.68
CA ARG A 168 -9.17 -1.66 6.83
C ARG A 168 -9.25 -0.75 8.07
N CYS A 169 -8.41 0.28 8.14
CA CYS A 169 -8.44 1.31 9.18
C CYS A 169 -9.52 2.39 8.92
N GLY A 170 -10.34 2.27 7.87
CA GLY A 170 -11.37 3.24 7.49
C GLY A 170 -10.85 4.51 6.81
N ARG A 171 -9.53 4.62 6.58
CA ARG A 171 -8.91 5.79 5.90
C ARG A 171 -8.50 5.43 4.48
N GLN A 172 -8.37 6.44 3.62
CA GLN A 172 -7.81 6.31 2.28
C GLN A 172 -6.45 5.59 2.33
N TYR A 173 -6.10 4.83 1.30
CA TYR A 173 -4.82 4.16 1.24
C TYR A 173 -3.66 5.13 1.50
N CYS A 174 -2.75 4.74 2.39
CA CYS A 174 -1.58 5.56 2.72
C CYS A 174 -0.76 5.91 1.47
N SER A 175 -0.61 4.96 0.54
CA SER A 175 0.10 5.15 -0.73
C SER A 175 -0.58 6.15 -1.66
N ALA A 176 -1.91 6.29 -1.61
CA ALA A 176 -2.65 7.25 -2.42
C ALA A 176 -2.69 8.64 -1.79
N SER A 177 -2.70 8.72 -0.46
CA SER A 177 -2.86 9.99 0.27
C SER A 177 -1.54 10.69 0.59
N TRP A 178 -0.77 10.18 1.56
CA TRP A 178 0.36 10.92 2.14
C TRP A 178 1.72 10.21 2.08
N LEU A 179 1.76 8.89 1.75
CA LEU A 179 2.97 8.09 1.66
C LEU A 179 3.19 7.62 0.21
N PRO A 180 3.62 8.51 -0.72
CA PRO A 180 3.71 8.21 -2.15
C PRO A 180 4.76 7.17 -2.48
N GLU A 181 5.84 7.12 -1.70
CA GLU A 181 6.94 6.18 -1.86
C GLU A 181 7.10 5.33 -0.61
N LEU A 182 7.37 4.06 -0.78
CA LEU A 182 7.53 3.13 0.33
C LEU A 182 8.64 2.13 0.05
N ARG A 183 9.58 2.05 1.00
CA ARG A 183 10.58 0.98 1.03
C ARG A 183 9.92 -0.37 1.28
N PRO A 184 10.52 -1.47 0.81
CA PRO A 184 10.02 -2.81 1.09
C PRO A 184 9.80 -3.04 2.60
N VAL A 185 8.69 -3.69 2.94
CA VAL A 185 8.33 -4.05 4.32
C VAL A 185 8.61 -5.53 4.50
N ASN A 186 9.35 -5.89 5.54
CA ASN A 186 9.65 -7.28 5.89
C ASN A 186 8.83 -7.73 7.12
N LEU A 187 8.78 -9.02 7.38
CA LEU A 187 8.08 -9.60 8.52
C LEU A 187 8.70 -9.21 9.89
N GLY A 188 9.99 -8.85 9.93
CA GLY A 188 10.64 -8.38 11.14
C GLY A 188 9.94 -7.18 11.73
N VAL A 189 9.48 -6.24 10.88
CA VAL A 189 8.75 -5.04 11.29
C VAL A 189 7.45 -5.39 12.04
N ALA A 190 6.71 -6.41 11.59
CA ALA A 190 5.50 -6.86 12.26
C ALA A 190 5.81 -7.55 13.62
N LYS A 191 6.92 -8.31 13.70
CA LYS A 191 7.39 -8.90 14.96
C LYS A 191 7.81 -7.84 15.97
N ASP A 192 8.49 -6.80 15.50
CA ASP A 192 8.89 -5.69 16.37
C ASP A 192 7.68 -4.95 16.96
N GLN A 193 6.56 -4.94 16.26
CA GLN A 193 5.28 -4.37 16.71
C GLN A 193 4.40 -5.40 17.45
N ARG A 194 4.90 -6.61 17.70
CA ARG A 194 4.19 -7.71 18.40
C ARG A 194 2.85 -8.08 17.76
N LEU A 195 2.74 -7.90 16.46
CA LEU A 195 1.55 -8.33 15.74
C LEU A 195 1.60 -9.83 15.48
N SER A 196 0.45 -10.46 15.53
CA SER A 196 0.35 -11.85 15.10
C SER A 196 0.73 -11.95 13.62
N LEU A 197 1.47 -13.00 13.25
CA LEU A 197 1.91 -13.19 11.87
C LEU A 197 0.81 -13.73 10.94
N ASN A 198 -0.45 -13.58 11.35
CA ASN A 198 -1.57 -13.94 10.50
C ASN A 198 -1.64 -13.01 9.28
N PRO A 199 -1.49 -13.53 8.05
CA PRO A 199 -1.56 -12.73 6.83
C PRO A 199 -2.82 -11.86 6.73
N ALA A 200 -3.95 -12.37 7.22
CA ALA A 200 -5.20 -11.62 7.23
C ALA A 200 -5.15 -10.35 8.08
N GLN A 201 -4.28 -10.28 9.09
CA GLN A 201 -4.13 -9.12 9.97
C GLN A 201 -3.07 -8.14 9.51
N ILE A 202 -1.96 -8.63 8.94
CA ILE A 202 -0.80 -7.81 8.58
C ILE A 202 -0.74 -7.40 7.10
N SER A 203 -1.62 -7.95 6.24
CA SER A 203 -1.67 -7.59 4.81
C SER A 203 -2.64 -6.45 4.54
N GLY A 204 -2.24 -5.55 3.67
CA GLY A 204 -3.08 -4.49 3.13
C GLY A 204 -3.95 -4.95 1.96
N ALA A 205 -4.79 -4.06 1.42
CA ALA A 205 -5.65 -4.33 0.26
C ALA A 205 -4.88 -4.72 -1.01
N CYS A 206 -3.60 -4.35 -1.12
CA CYS A 206 -2.71 -4.76 -2.22
C CYS A 206 -2.14 -6.18 -2.06
N GLY A 207 -2.53 -6.94 -1.03
CA GLY A 207 -2.00 -8.28 -0.74
C GLY A 207 -0.59 -8.32 -0.13
N ARG A 208 0.10 -7.17 -0.01
CA ARG A 208 1.42 -7.06 0.62
C ARG A 208 1.29 -6.55 2.06
N LEU A 209 2.36 -6.69 2.85
CA LEU A 209 2.41 -6.15 4.21
C LEU A 209 2.01 -4.68 4.23
N MET A 210 1.22 -4.29 5.25
CA MET A 210 0.71 -2.93 5.38
C MET A 210 1.84 -1.90 5.46
N CYS A 211 1.67 -0.79 4.74
CA CYS A 211 2.65 0.30 4.71
C CYS A 211 2.75 1.06 6.04
N CYS A 212 1.68 1.14 6.81
CA CYS A 212 1.70 1.74 8.16
C CYS A 212 2.67 1.03 9.09
N LEU A 213 2.85 -0.28 8.99
CA LEU A 213 3.83 -1.02 9.80
C LEU A 213 5.24 -0.44 9.65
N ARG A 214 5.65 -0.15 8.41
CA ARG A 214 6.97 0.44 8.16
C ARG A 214 7.06 1.88 8.65
N TYR A 215 5.99 2.65 8.47
CA TYR A 215 5.95 4.04 8.91
C TYR A 215 6.07 4.16 10.43
N GLU A 216 5.37 3.31 11.16
CA GLU A 216 5.36 3.33 12.62
C GLU A 216 6.57 2.64 13.26
N HIS A 217 7.33 1.85 12.49
CA HIS A 217 8.40 1.00 12.99
C HIS A 217 9.44 1.74 13.85
N GLU A 218 9.88 2.92 13.41
CA GLU A 218 10.88 3.69 14.14
C GLU A 218 10.37 4.13 15.52
N PHE A 219 9.11 4.51 15.60
CA PHE A 219 8.47 4.85 16.86
C PHE A 219 8.50 3.65 17.82
N TYR A 220 8.15 2.46 17.36
CA TYR A 220 8.20 1.26 18.20
C TYR A 220 9.62 0.91 18.64
N VAL A 221 10.59 1.01 17.75
CA VAL A 221 12.00 0.74 18.08
C VAL A 221 12.54 1.72 19.11
N GLN A 222 12.25 3.01 18.96
CA GLN A 222 12.68 4.05 19.91
C GLN A 222 11.98 3.90 21.25
N SER A 223 10.68 3.68 21.25
CA SER A 223 9.89 3.48 22.47
C SER A 223 10.39 2.26 23.25
N ARG A 224 10.62 1.13 22.58
CA ARG A 224 11.14 -0.07 23.23
C ARG A 224 12.48 0.11 23.93
N LYS A 225 13.35 1.01 23.43
CA LYS A 225 14.63 1.29 24.11
C LYS A 225 14.47 1.90 25.49
N ARG A 226 13.35 2.57 25.74
CA ARG A 226 13.05 3.20 27.03
C ARG A 226 12.53 2.20 28.07
N PHE A 227 12.02 1.05 27.60
CA PHE A 227 11.42 0.04 28.46
C PHE A 227 12.39 -1.08 28.81
N PRO A 228 12.24 -1.71 29.97
CA PRO A 228 12.96 -2.91 30.33
C PRO A 228 12.53 -4.08 29.43
N LYS A 229 13.39 -5.10 29.34
CA LYS A 229 13.06 -6.30 28.54
C LYS A 229 12.01 -7.15 29.27
N GLU A 230 10.98 -7.61 28.55
CA GLU A 230 10.02 -8.57 29.07
C GLU A 230 10.69 -9.88 29.48
N GLY A 231 10.12 -10.52 30.50
CA GLY A 231 10.66 -11.75 31.09
C GLY A 231 11.85 -11.54 32.00
N LYS A 232 12.40 -10.30 32.10
CA LYS A 232 13.50 -9.99 33.04
C LYS A 232 12.94 -9.90 34.48
N VAL A 233 13.67 -10.47 35.40
CA VAL A 233 13.44 -10.26 36.84
C VAL A 233 14.18 -9.00 37.28
N VAL A 234 13.50 -8.13 37.98
CA VAL A 234 14.00 -6.85 38.50
C VAL A 234 13.68 -6.76 39.98
N THR A 235 14.62 -6.29 40.78
CA THR A 235 14.39 -6.02 42.19
C THR A 235 13.71 -4.64 42.31
N THR A 236 12.55 -4.61 42.93
CA THR A 236 11.76 -3.41 43.22
C THR A 236 11.60 -3.22 44.72
N ALA A 237 10.95 -2.16 45.13
CA ALA A 237 10.66 -1.92 46.55
C ALA A 237 9.85 -3.04 47.22
N ARG A 238 9.13 -3.86 46.42
CA ARG A 238 8.33 -5.01 46.89
C ARG A 238 9.05 -6.37 46.75
N GLY A 239 10.33 -6.37 46.41
CA GLY A 239 11.12 -7.58 46.21
C GLY A 239 11.41 -7.90 44.73
N GLU A 240 11.63 -9.16 44.44
CA GLU A 240 11.89 -9.61 43.07
C GLU A 240 10.60 -9.74 42.29
N GLU A 241 10.49 -8.99 41.19
CA GLU A 241 9.33 -9.00 40.32
C GLU A 241 9.74 -9.30 38.86
N LYS A 242 8.93 -10.10 38.20
CA LYS A 242 9.13 -10.43 36.81
C LYS A 242 8.28 -9.53 35.90
N ILE A 243 8.89 -8.95 34.89
CA ILE A 243 8.19 -8.14 33.87
C ILE A 243 7.39 -9.06 32.97
N LEU A 244 6.06 -8.96 33.00
CA LEU A 244 5.17 -9.75 32.18
C LEU A 244 4.87 -9.11 30.83
N ALA A 245 4.50 -7.83 30.83
CA ALA A 245 4.07 -7.11 29.65
C ALA A 245 4.46 -5.64 29.71
N ILE A 246 4.52 -5.02 28.55
CA ILE A 246 4.85 -3.60 28.39
C ILE A 246 3.79 -2.97 27.49
N ASP A 247 3.17 -1.89 27.96
CA ASP A 247 2.29 -1.04 27.16
C ASP A 247 3.04 0.24 26.75
N ILE A 248 3.44 0.30 25.48
CA ILE A 248 4.23 1.39 24.93
C ILE A 248 3.42 2.70 24.87
N PHE A 249 2.12 2.60 24.58
CA PHE A 249 1.27 3.77 24.38
C PHE A 249 0.82 4.42 25.66
N ARG A 250 0.55 3.61 26.70
CA ARG A 250 0.18 4.10 28.03
C ARG A 250 1.37 4.29 28.94
N GLU A 251 2.58 4.00 28.46
CA GLU A 251 3.84 4.03 29.22
C GLU A 251 3.75 3.28 30.55
N ARG A 252 3.25 2.04 30.51
CA ARG A 252 3.04 1.18 31.68
C ARG A 252 3.81 -0.13 31.56
N VAL A 253 4.22 -0.66 32.72
CA VAL A 253 4.89 -1.94 32.85
C VAL A 253 4.05 -2.82 33.79
N THR A 254 3.74 -4.04 33.34
CA THR A 254 3.06 -5.03 34.17
C THR A 254 4.09 -5.94 34.82
N LEU A 255 4.12 -5.92 36.12
CA LEU A 255 5.04 -6.69 36.97
C LEU A 255 4.29 -7.82 37.66
N ARG A 256 4.99 -8.91 37.94
CA ARG A 256 4.46 -10.06 38.70
C ARG A 256 5.43 -10.44 39.79
N ASN A 257 4.92 -10.48 41.02
CA ASN A 257 5.66 -10.92 42.22
C ASN A 257 5.79 -12.47 42.24
N ILE A 258 6.67 -12.97 43.11
CA ILE A 258 6.87 -14.42 43.38
C ILE A 258 5.56 -15.08 43.82
N GLU A 259 4.74 -14.40 44.57
CA GLU A 259 3.43 -14.85 45.07
C GLU A 259 2.35 -14.94 43.96
N GLY A 260 2.66 -14.45 42.74
CA GLY A 260 1.76 -14.49 41.61
C GLY A 260 0.88 -13.25 41.43
N GLU A 261 0.96 -12.29 42.34
CA GLU A 261 0.26 -11.03 42.24
C GLU A 261 0.80 -10.19 41.07
N THR A 262 -0.09 -9.52 40.38
CA THR A 262 0.26 -8.65 39.23
C THR A 262 -0.09 -7.20 39.56
N ARG A 263 0.87 -6.30 39.30
CA ARG A 263 0.64 -4.84 39.39
C ARG A 263 1.02 -4.14 38.09
N VAL A 264 0.36 -3.03 37.81
CA VAL A 264 0.66 -2.16 36.67
C VAL A 264 1.23 -0.86 37.19
N VAL A 265 2.43 -0.52 36.73
CA VAL A 265 3.17 0.67 37.21
C VAL A 265 3.49 1.57 36.04
N ALA A 266 3.40 2.89 36.18
CA ALA A 266 3.86 3.80 35.14
C ALA A 266 5.38 3.68 34.95
N LEU A 267 5.87 3.83 33.73
CA LEU A 267 7.30 3.69 33.40
C LEU A 267 8.19 4.65 34.22
N LEU A 268 7.71 5.85 34.48
CA LEU A 268 8.44 6.85 35.25
C LEU A 268 8.63 6.39 36.70
N ASP A 269 7.59 5.85 37.32
CA ASP A 269 7.63 5.39 38.71
C ASP A 269 8.42 4.10 38.84
N PHE A 270 8.29 3.19 37.86
CA PHE A 270 9.16 2.01 37.78
C PHE A 270 10.65 2.39 37.72
N ASN A 271 11.01 3.35 36.85
CA ASN A 271 12.41 3.80 36.75
C ASN A 271 12.89 4.49 38.05
N LYS A 272 12.04 5.24 38.74
CA LYS A 272 12.36 5.80 40.03
C LYS A 272 12.59 4.71 41.08
N GLU A 273 11.67 3.76 41.22
CA GLU A 273 11.81 2.63 42.15
C GLU A 273 13.14 1.88 41.93
N VAL A 274 13.49 1.60 40.70
CA VAL A 274 14.73 0.89 40.36
C VAL A 274 15.96 1.75 40.60
N SER A 275 15.91 3.07 40.32
CA SER A 275 17.03 3.99 40.58
C SER A 275 17.26 4.24 42.08
N ASP A 276 16.19 4.37 42.86
CA ASP A 276 16.26 4.61 44.32
C ASP A 276 16.87 3.39 45.02
N LEU A 277 16.50 2.18 44.63
CA LEU A 277 17.13 0.96 45.13
C LEU A 277 18.60 0.85 44.73
N ALA A 278 18.96 1.23 43.50
CA ALA A 278 20.35 1.24 43.04
C ALA A 278 21.21 2.24 43.84
N ASN A 279 20.61 3.33 44.33
CA ASN A 279 21.23 4.36 45.16
C ASN A 279 21.17 4.04 46.69
N GLY A 280 20.64 2.88 47.07
CA GLY A 280 20.55 2.45 48.48
C GLY A 280 19.47 3.16 49.28
N ILE A 281 18.56 3.90 48.65
CA ILE A 281 17.41 4.52 49.27
C ILE A 281 16.31 3.46 49.33
N VAL A 282 16.07 2.87 50.50
CA VAL A 282 14.94 1.98 50.75
C VAL A 282 13.71 2.86 50.92
N PRO A 283 12.73 2.87 50.02
CA PRO A 283 11.50 3.62 50.26
C PRO A 283 10.75 2.98 51.41
N SER A 284 10.45 3.78 52.46
CA SER A 284 9.56 3.37 53.52
C SER A 284 8.20 3.01 52.97
N ALA A 285 7.70 1.84 53.30
CA ALA A 285 6.44 1.28 52.85
C ALA A 285 5.22 1.98 53.44
N GLU A 286 5.08 3.29 53.27
CA GLU A 286 3.87 4.04 53.64
C GLU A 286 3.69 5.24 52.70
N SER A 287 3.11 5.00 51.54
CA SER A 287 2.25 5.96 50.88
C SER A 287 1.26 5.18 49.99
N GLY A 288 0.26 4.64 50.66
CA GLY A 288 -0.99 4.28 50.03
C GLY A 288 -1.64 5.56 49.50
N LEU A 289 -1.29 5.95 48.30
CA LEU A 289 -2.16 6.80 47.49
C LEU A 289 -3.21 5.86 46.94
N GLU A 290 -4.37 5.84 47.59
CA GLU A 290 -5.62 5.49 46.93
C GLU A 290 -5.69 6.41 45.71
N GLU A 291 -5.22 5.92 44.58
CA GLU A 291 -5.57 6.53 43.30
C GLU A 291 -7.08 6.29 43.13
N ASP A 292 -7.85 7.33 43.50
CA ASP A 292 -9.18 7.52 42.99
C ASP A 292 -9.12 7.26 41.48
N PHE A 293 -9.59 6.10 41.09
CA PHE A 293 -9.95 5.80 39.71
C PHE A 293 -11.13 6.71 39.38
N LEU A 294 -10.86 7.99 39.16
CA LEU A 294 -11.71 8.82 38.35
C LEU A 294 -11.62 8.21 36.94
N GLU A 295 -12.47 7.19 36.71
CA GLU A 295 -12.92 6.97 35.34
C GLU A 295 -13.29 8.36 34.83
N PRO A 296 -12.73 8.81 33.69
CA PRO A 296 -13.26 9.99 33.07
C PRO A 296 -14.73 9.64 32.77
N SER A 297 -15.62 10.05 33.67
CA SER A 297 -17.04 10.12 33.40
C SER A 297 -17.15 11.10 32.23
N PHE A 298 -17.14 10.54 31.03
CA PHE A 298 -17.54 11.25 29.85
C PHE A 298 -19.03 11.47 30.03
N GLU A 299 -19.39 12.51 30.80
CA GLU A 299 -20.75 13.03 30.79
C GLU A 299 -21.00 13.53 29.39
N VAL A 300 -21.52 12.63 28.56
CA VAL A 300 -22.11 12.98 27.29
C VAL A 300 -23.29 13.87 27.65
N SER A 301 -23.13 15.17 27.50
CA SER A 301 -24.21 16.13 27.62
C SER A 301 -25.39 15.60 26.81
N PRO A 302 -26.61 15.48 27.38
CA PRO A 302 -27.76 14.92 26.67
C PRO A 302 -28.14 15.69 25.40
N GLU A 303 -27.61 16.91 25.21
CA GLU A 303 -27.84 17.76 24.05
C GLU A 303 -27.09 17.32 22.79
N LEU A 304 -26.14 16.35 22.85
CA LEU A 304 -25.44 15.80 21.72
C LEU A 304 -26.01 14.47 21.22
N LEU A 305 -27.08 14.00 21.83
CA LEU A 305 -27.94 12.97 21.23
C LEU A 305 -28.73 13.65 20.12
N TYR A 306 -28.15 13.72 18.95
CA TYR A 306 -28.90 14.00 17.73
C TYR A 306 -30.00 12.96 17.64
N THR A 307 -31.22 13.38 18.00
CA THR A 307 -32.44 12.73 17.56
C THR A 307 -32.61 13.00 16.06
N THR A 308 -31.79 12.39 15.25
CA THR A 308 -32.19 12.12 13.90
C THR A 308 -32.92 10.79 13.96
N GLU A 309 -34.20 10.81 14.08
CA GLU A 309 -35.08 9.75 13.60
C GLU A 309 -34.85 9.61 12.10
N HIS A 310 -33.69 9.12 11.73
CA HIS A 310 -33.52 8.47 10.43
C HIS A 310 -34.12 7.11 10.60
N GLU A 311 -35.37 6.95 10.15
CA GLU A 311 -35.94 5.68 9.82
C GLU A 311 -34.87 4.89 9.04
N ILE A 312 -34.26 3.90 9.69
CA ILE A 312 -33.40 2.95 9.01
C ILE A 312 -34.30 2.26 7.99
N PRO A 313 -34.10 2.46 6.67
CA PRO A 313 -34.91 1.77 5.70
C PRO A 313 -34.77 0.26 5.95
N PRO A 314 -35.86 -0.51 5.89
CA PRO A 314 -35.78 -1.95 6.12
C PRO A 314 -34.73 -2.56 5.21
N PRO A 315 -34.00 -3.58 5.66
CA PRO A 315 -32.99 -4.24 4.84
C PRO A 315 -33.66 -4.67 3.54
N ARG A 316 -33.11 -4.25 2.41
CA ARG A 316 -33.58 -4.65 1.09
C ARG A 316 -33.55 -6.17 1.06
N GLU A 317 -34.72 -6.79 0.91
CA GLU A 317 -34.81 -8.21 0.66
C GLU A 317 -33.88 -8.54 -0.50
N HIS A 318 -32.95 -9.44 -0.24
CA HIS A 318 -32.13 -10.00 -1.30
C HIS A 318 -33.11 -10.76 -2.22
N VAL A 319 -33.40 -10.17 -3.37
CA VAL A 319 -34.03 -10.88 -4.46
C VAL A 319 -33.05 -11.97 -4.87
N VAL A 320 -33.27 -13.15 -4.35
CA VAL A 320 -32.59 -14.35 -4.84
C VAL A 320 -33.17 -14.57 -6.24
N LEU A 321 -32.43 -14.17 -7.25
CA LEU A 321 -32.68 -14.59 -8.62
C LEU A 321 -32.48 -16.10 -8.65
N GLU A 322 -33.58 -16.86 -8.49
CA GLU A 322 -33.60 -18.29 -8.78
C GLU A 322 -33.19 -18.43 -10.26
N ALA A 323 -32.00 -18.96 -10.48
CA ALA A 323 -31.55 -19.37 -11.81
C ALA A 323 -32.51 -20.48 -12.27
N GLN A 324 -33.37 -20.18 -13.24
CA GLN A 324 -34.16 -21.21 -13.92
C GLN A 324 -33.17 -22.17 -14.59
N PRO A 325 -33.35 -23.50 -14.40
CA PRO A 325 -32.51 -24.47 -15.12
C PRO A 325 -32.89 -24.42 -16.60
N GLU A 326 -31.94 -24.01 -17.42
CA GLU A 326 -32.05 -24.18 -18.88
C GLU A 326 -32.11 -25.66 -19.18
N THR A 327 -33.28 -26.11 -19.63
CA THR A 327 -33.50 -27.43 -20.19
C THR A 327 -32.72 -27.56 -21.48
N ILE A 328 -31.56 -28.22 -21.40
CA ILE A 328 -30.85 -28.69 -22.59
C ILE A 328 -31.67 -29.83 -23.16
N ALA A 329 -32.37 -29.58 -24.26
CA ALA A 329 -32.99 -30.59 -25.09
C ALA A 329 -31.90 -31.50 -25.65
N ALA A 330 -31.89 -32.76 -25.22
CA ALA A 330 -31.10 -33.81 -25.78
C ALA A 330 -31.73 -34.21 -27.14
N ASP A 331 -31.05 -33.85 -28.23
CA ASP A 331 -31.34 -34.40 -29.56
C ASP A 331 -30.63 -35.76 -29.67
N ALA A 332 -31.44 -36.83 -29.64
CA ALA A 332 -31.01 -38.21 -29.79
C ALA A 332 -31.02 -38.52 -31.32
N GLY A 333 -29.88 -38.47 -31.94
CA GLY A 333 -29.64 -38.97 -33.30
C GLY A 333 -28.83 -40.26 -33.27
N ASP A 334 -29.54 -41.36 -33.31
CA ASP A 334 -29.13 -42.73 -33.60
C ASP A 334 -28.41 -42.85 -34.96
N THR A 335 -27.20 -43.41 -35.03
CA THR A 335 -26.76 -44.27 -36.12
C THR A 335 -25.61 -45.16 -35.71
N THR A 336 -25.94 -46.42 -35.60
CA THR A 336 -25.12 -47.63 -35.68
C THR A 336 -24.14 -47.68 -36.84
N ARG A 337 -22.89 -48.14 -36.60
CA ARG A 337 -22.17 -49.25 -37.33
C ARG A 337 -20.72 -49.38 -36.84
N ALA A 338 -20.47 -50.45 -36.27
CA ALA A 338 -19.65 -51.63 -36.44
C ALA A 338 -18.45 -51.54 -37.39
N GLY A 339 -17.30 -52.07 -36.91
CA GLY A 339 -16.10 -52.46 -37.69
C GLY A 339 -14.84 -52.12 -36.92
N ASP A 340 -14.36 -52.95 -36.09
CA ASP A 340 -13.59 -54.18 -36.13
C ASP A 340 -12.10 -53.99 -36.53
N ARG A 341 -11.20 -54.45 -35.63
CA ARG A 341 -9.80 -54.93 -35.83
C ARG A 341 -8.71 -53.92 -36.20
N ASP A 342 -7.50 -53.99 -35.78
CA ASP A 342 -6.57 -54.93 -35.13
C ASP A 342 -5.35 -54.07 -34.69
N ASP A 343 -4.83 -54.33 -33.55
CA ASP A 343 -3.61 -55.08 -33.15
C ASP A 343 -2.24 -54.56 -33.69
N SER A 344 -1.31 -54.67 -32.83
CA SER A 344 0.16 -54.58 -32.93
C SER A 344 0.72 -53.19 -32.51
N GLY A 345 1.44 -53.05 -31.45
CA GLY A 345 2.49 -53.87 -30.90
C GLY A 345 3.82 -53.16 -31.03
N VAL A 346 4.53 -53.09 -29.98
CA VAL A 346 6.00 -53.20 -29.93
C VAL A 346 6.83 -51.93 -29.56
N ARG A 347 7.28 -51.97 -28.33
CA ARG A 347 8.67 -51.83 -27.82
C ARG A 347 9.34 -50.44 -27.75
N ARG A 348 9.51 -50.02 -26.50
CA ARG A 348 10.77 -49.82 -25.73
C ARG A 348 12.04 -49.62 -26.54
N ARG A 349 12.73 -48.50 -26.27
CA ARG A 349 14.19 -48.56 -26.00
C ARG A 349 14.68 -47.41 -25.14
N ARG A 350 15.27 -47.79 -24.03
CA ARG A 350 16.22 -47.05 -23.20
C ARG A 350 17.58 -46.92 -23.95
N GLY A 351 18.31 -45.84 -23.68
CA GLY A 351 19.73 -45.70 -23.96
C GLY A 351 20.21 -44.38 -23.36
N ARG A 352 20.83 -44.36 -22.47
CA ARG A 352 21.96 -44.41 -21.55
C ARG A 352 23.31 -44.11 -22.23
N ARG A 353 24.09 -43.21 -21.56
CA ARG A 353 25.57 -42.99 -21.56
C ARG A 353 26.08 -42.12 -22.72
N GLY A 354 27.05 -41.24 -22.47
CA GLY A 354 28.17 -40.97 -21.59
C GLY A 354 28.83 -39.74 -22.17
N GLY A 355 29.43 -38.80 -21.50
CA GLY A 355 30.64 -38.88 -20.77
C GLY A 355 31.86 -38.52 -21.62
N ARG A 356 32.51 -37.35 -21.34
CA ARG A 356 33.96 -37.05 -21.40
C ARG A 356 34.15 -35.53 -21.48
N ARG A 357 34.69 -34.82 -20.47
CA ARG A 357 36.09 -34.58 -20.11
C ARG A 357 36.99 -34.14 -21.27
N GLY A 358 37.51 -32.89 -21.15
CA GLY A 358 38.66 -32.29 -21.86
C GLY A 358 38.82 -30.84 -21.39
N ARG A 359 39.60 -30.59 -20.63
CA ARG A 359 40.83 -30.00 -20.14
C ARG A 359 41.61 -29.24 -21.23
N GLY A 360 42.11 -28.05 -20.84
CA GLY A 360 43.30 -27.38 -21.35
C GLY A 360 42.92 -26.05 -21.99
N SER A 361 43.49 -24.95 -21.75
CA SER A 361 44.70 -24.43 -21.10
C SER A 361 44.76 -22.98 -21.48
N GLU A 362 45.00 -22.10 -20.54
CA GLU A 362 45.59 -20.75 -20.73
C GLU A 362 47.01 -20.86 -21.31
N PRO A 363 47.77 -19.78 -21.63
CA PRO A 363 47.58 -18.33 -21.48
C PRO A 363 48.10 -17.51 -22.67
N GLY A 364 48.09 -16.18 -22.57
CA GLY A 364 48.98 -15.31 -23.38
C GLY A 364 48.57 -13.85 -23.49
N GLU A 365 49.31 -13.06 -22.73
CA GLU A 365 49.49 -11.64 -22.83
C GLU A 365 49.52 -11.06 -24.25
N HIS A 366 48.83 -9.92 -24.44
CA HIS A 366 49.45 -8.65 -24.78
C HIS A 366 48.47 -7.50 -24.55
#